data_e41d1ae8db168bd8d9006fba42aa6950
#
_entry.id   e41d1ae8db168bd8d9006fba42aa6950
#
_cell.length_a   1.000
_cell.length_b   1.000
_cell.length_c   1.000
_cell.angle_alpha   90.00
_cell.angle_beta   90.00
_cell.angle_gamma   90.00
#
_symmetry.space_group_name_H-M   'P 1'
#
loop_
_entity.id
_entity.type
_entity.pdbx_description
1 polymer ?
#
loop_
_entity_poly.entity_id
_entity_poly.type
_entity_poly.pdbx_seq_one_letter_code
_entity_poly.pdbx_strand_id
1 'polypeptide(L)'
;MTLNSLLLEQKCPKILVLGAGISGKACAIWLSTFDCDIDLVDSRKIELKKNLPSNITFFPSCIFAKINLKKYHGVVVSPGLSPHEKSVNNFFIINKLASDHGIPIWTEVDLFFSALEMKANKTTVESKIIAVTGTNGKTTVVSMVKDLLKNLGYDVELAGNVGTSLLEALMERMQNGKFPAFWVLELSSFQLFLSSDFKSDVSVILNFSSDHLDWHSSE
;
A
#
# COMPACT_ATOMS: atom_id res chain seq x y z
N MET A 1 -15.96 -6.80 -5.09
CA MET A 1 -15.95 -6.72 -3.59
C MET A 1 -14.95 -5.65 -3.22
N THR A 2 -15.34 -4.64 -2.44
CA THR A 2 -14.41 -3.63 -1.94
C THR A 2 -13.64 -4.18 -0.74
N LEU A 3 -12.48 -3.60 -0.42
CA LEU A 3 -11.72 -3.99 0.77
C LEU A 3 -12.54 -3.76 2.05
N ASN A 4 -13.26 -2.64 2.13
CA ASN A 4 -14.09 -2.31 3.29
C ASN A 4 -15.19 -3.35 3.51
N SER A 5 -15.88 -3.80 2.46
CA SER A 5 -16.90 -4.84 2.59
C SER A 5 -16.28 -6.19 3.00
N LEU A 6 -15.10 -6.53 2.47
CA LEU A 6 -14.41 -7.74 2.87
C LEU A 6 -14.05 -7.74 4.36
N LEU A 7 -13.45 -6.66 4.86
CA LEU A 7 -12.96 -6.58 6.23
C LEU A 7 -14.08 -6.40 7.29
N LEU A 8 -15.22 -5.82 6.92
CA LEU A 8 -16.29 -5.49 7.86
C LEU A 8 -17.46 -6.50 7.82
N GLU A 9 -17.69 -7.14 6.70
CA GLU A 9 -18.86 -8.00 6.48
C GLU A 9 -18.52 -9.50 6.49
N GLN A 10 -17.29 -9.86 6.11
CA GLN A 10 -16.87 -11.25 6.07
C GLN A 10 -16.21 -11.66 7.38
N LYS A 11 -16.64 -12.79 7.94
CA LYS A 11 -16.05 -13.35 9.15
C LYS A 11 -14.69 -13.98 8.83
N CYS A 12 -13.66 -13.53 9.51
CA CYS A 12 -12.29 -14.02 9.43
C CYS A 12 -11.78 -14.27 7.99
N PRO A 13 -11.75 -13.23 7.10
CA PRO A 13 -11.25 -13.42 5.75
C PRO A 13 -9.75 -13.75 5.78
N LYS A 14 -9.31 -14.63 4.87
CA LYS A 14 -7.89 -14.94 4.71
C LYS A 14 -7.29 -14.08 3.59
N ILE A 15 -6.24 -13.32 3.90
CA ILE A 15 -5.60 -12.37 2.99
C ILE A 15 -4.14 -12.77 2.74
N LEU A 16 -3.74 -12.75 1.48
CA LEU A 16 -2.36 -12.96 1.06
C LEU A 16 -1.66 -11.62 0.89
N VAL A 17 -0.53 -11.42 1.56
CA VAL A 17 0.33 -10.24 1.38
C VAL A 17 1.62 -10.65 0.69
N LEU A 18 1.86 -10.16 -0.52
CA LEU A 18 3.02 -10.46 -1.34
C LEU A 18 4.12 -9.41 -1.15
N GLY A 19 5.29 -9.87 -0.71
CA GLY A 19 6.46 -9.05 -0.41
C GLY A 19 6.48 -8.55 1.04
N ALA A 20 7.51 -8.95 1.81
CA ALA A 20 7.70 -8.56 3.20
C ALA A 20 8.71 -7.40 3.36
N GLY A 21 8.72 -6.47 2.40
CA GLY A 21 9.40 -5.17 2.49
C GLY A 21 8.70 -4.22 3.49
N ILE A 22 9.07 -2.95 3.48
CA ILE A 22 8.48 -1.92 4.37
C ILE A 22 6.97 -1.86 4.16
N SER A 23 6.51 -1.63 2.93
CA SER A 23 5.11 -1.52 2.57
C SER A 23 4.30 -2.78 2.88
N GLY A 24 4.79 -3.98 2.49
CA GLY A 24 4.05 -5.23 2.75
C GLY A 24 3.94 -5.56 4.23
N LYS A 25 4.96 -5.28 5.04
CA LYS A 25 4.88 -5.42 6.51
C LYS A 25 3.86 -4.45 7.11
N ALA A 26 3.87 -3.19 6.67
CA ALA A 26 2.89 -2.20 7.12
C ALA A 26 1.47 -2.63 6.76
N CYS A 27 1.24 -3.15 5.55
CA CYS A 27 -0.04 -3.71 5.13
C CYS A 27 -0.48 -4.88 6.02
N ALA A 28 0.42 -5.85 6.27
CA ALA A 28 0.10 -7.01 7.11
C ALA A 28 -0.23 -6.60 8.55
N ILE A 29 0.54 -5.66 9.14
CA ILE A 29 0.30 -5.16 10.49
C ILE A 29 -1.04 -4.39 10.55
N TRP A 30 -1.33 -3.54 9.57
CA TRP A 30 -2.61 -2.83 9.55
C TRP A 30 -3.80 -3.79 9.40
N LEU A 31 -3.72 -4.74 8.48
CA LEU A 31 -4.74 -5.78 8.31
C LEU A 31 -4.94 -6.61 9.57
N SER A 32 -3.88 -6.88 10.34
CA SER A 32 -3.96 -7.66 11.58
C SER A 32 -4.80 -7.00 12.69
N THR A 33 -5.13 -5.73 12.54
CA THR A 33 -6.04 -5.02 13.45
C THR A 33 -7.52 -5.38 13.23
N PHE A 34 -7.83 -6.12 12.16
CA PHE A 34 -9.15 -6.66 11.85
C PHE A 34 -9.21 -8.16 12.18
N ASP A 35 -10.41 -8.71 12.23
CA ASP A 35 -10.64 -10.16 12.40
C ASP A 35 -10.36 -10.91 11.09
N CYS A 36 -9.09 -11.03 10.72
CA CYS A 36 -8.65 -11.72 9.49
C CYS A 36 -7.35 -12.49 9.70
N ASP A 37 -7.16 -13.57 8.93
CA ASP A 37 -5.92 -14.33 8.86
C ASP A 37 -5.03 -13.80 7.72
N ILE A 38 -3.75 -13.64 7.97
CA ILE A 38 -2.80 -13.05 7.01
C ILE A 38 -1.64 -14.00 6.77
N ASP A 39 -1.44 -14.37 5.52
CA ASP A 39 -0.21 -15.02 5.06
C ASP A 39 0.69 -13.95 4.40
N LEU A 40 1.75 -13.54 5.11
CA LEU A 40 2.79 -12.66 4.59
C LEU A 40 3.87 -13.50 3.92
N VAL A 41 4.11 -13.31 2.64
CA VAL A 41 5.06 -14.13 1.89
C VAL A 41 6.13 -13.28 1.20
N ASP A 42 7.35 -13.79 1.10
CA ASP A 42 8.43 -13.17 0.33
C ASP A 42 9.21 -14.23 -0.43
N SER A 43 9.59 -13.94 -1.68
CA SER A 43 10.41 -14.86 -2.48
C SER A 43 11.87 -14.91 -2.04
N ARG A 44 12.32 -13.91 -1.30
CA ARG A 44 13.68 -13.81 -0.76
C ARG A 44 13.78 -14.52 0.59
N LYS A 45 14.99 -15.02 0.90
CA LYS A 45 15.32 -15.51 2.25
C LYS A 45 15.61 -14.31 3.16
N ILE A 46 14.58 -13.82 3.84
CA ILE A 46 14.68 -12.71 4.79
C ILE A 46 14.21 -13.15 6.18
N GLU A 47 14.76 -12.50 7.19
CA GLU A 47 14.35 -12.67 8.58
C GLU A 47 13.64 -11.40 9.06
N LEU A 48 12.54 -11.56 9.79
CA LEU A 48 11.85 -10.44 10.40
C LEU A 48 12.41 -10.19 11.80
N LYS A 49 12.90 -8.95 12.03
CA LYS A 49 13.54 -8.55 13.30
C LYS A 49 12.55 -8.39 14.47
N LYS A 50 11.25 -8.37 14.24
CA LYS A 50 10.20 -8.17 15.25
C LYS A 50 9.20 -9.32 15.19
N ASN A 51 8.65 -9.67 16.36
CA ASN A 51 7.52 -10.59 16.43
C ASN A 51 6.31 -9.98 15.70
N LEU A 52 5.67 -10.77 14.88
CA LEU A 52 4.43 -10.41 14.20
C LEU A 52 3.23 -10.66 15.11
N PRO A 53 2.11 -9.96 14.92
CA PRO A 53 0.81 -10.32 15.50
C PRO A 53 0.46 -11.79 15.23
N SER A 54 -0.27 -12.41 16.14
CA SER A 54 -0.57 -13.86 16.13
C SER A 54 -1.39 -14.34 14.93
N ASN A 55 -2.13 -13.44 14.28
CA ASN A 55 -2.90 -13.70 13.08
C ASN A 55 -2.12 -13.46 11.77
N ILE A 56 -0.81 -13.23 11.85
CA ILE A 56 0.09 -13.15 10.69
C ILE A 56 1.02 -14.36 10.69
N THR A 57 0.94 -15.16 9.63
CA THR A 57 1.91 -16.23 9.36
C THR A 57 2.90 -15.78 8.29
N PHE A 58 4.20 -15.86 8.57
CA PHE A 58 5.23 -15.44 7.63
C PHE A 58 5.90 -16.63 6.93
N PHE A 59 6.01 -16.53 5.60
CA PHE A 59 6.64 -17.54 4.75
C PHE A 59 7.77 -16.92 3.91
N PRO A 60 9.02 -16.96 4.39
CA PRO A 60 10.19 -16.58 3.58
C PRO A 60 10.52 -17.61 2.51
N SER A 61 11.25 -17.22 1.48
CA SER A 61 11.67 -18.07 0.35
C SER A 61 10.49 -18.76 -0.38
N CYS A 62 9.33 -18.11 -0.40
CA CYS A 62 8.14 -18.66 -1.01
C CYS A 62 8.19 -18.56 -2.55
N ILE A 63 7.87 -19.66 -3.22
CA ILE A 63 7.70 -19.66 -4.68
C ILE A 63 6.25 -19.28 -4.99
N PHE A 64 6.03 -18.06 -5.47
CA PHE A 64 4.69 -17.51 -5.70
C PHE A 64 3.85 -18.37 -6.64
N ALA A 65 4.45 -18.98 -7.67
CA ALA A 65 3.76 -19.88 -8.59
C ALA A 65 3.15 -21.13 -7.93
N LYS A 66 3.57 -21.49 -6.71
CA LYS A 66 3.05 -22.64 -5.95
C LYS A 66 1.95 -22.26 -4.97
N ILE A 67 1.57 -20.99 -4.87
CA ILE A 67 0.54 -20.52 -3.96
C ILE A 67 -0.84 -20.94 -4.49
N ASN A 68 -1.62 -21.64 -3.66
CA ASN A 68 -3.00 -21.94 -3.98
C ASN A 68 -3.89 -20.73 -3.62
N LEU A 69 -4.18 -19.89 -4.61
CA LEU A 69 -4.96 -18.67 -4.44
C LEU A 69 -6.41 -18.90 -4.00
N LYS A 70 -7.00 -20.06 -4.28
CA LYS A 70 -8.38 -20.37 -3.87
C LYS A 70 -8.61 -20.36 -2.36
N LYS A 71 -7.55 -20.30 -1.56
CA LYS A 71 -7.61 -20.17 -0.10
C LYS A 71 -7.79 -18.74 0.39
N TYR A 72 -7.62 -17.75 -0.50
CA TYR A 72 -7.59 -16.34 -0.13
C TYR A 72 -8.79 -15.60 -0.70
N HIS A 73 -9.26 -14.65 0.08
CA HIS A 73 -10.37 -13.76 -0.27
C HIS A 73 -9.89 -12.47 -0.94
N GLY A 74 -8.58 -12.20 -0.84
CA GLY A 74 -7.94 -11.07 -1.48
C GLY A 74 -6.42 -11.14 -1.39
N VAL A 75 -5.75 -10.37 -2.23
CA VAL A 75 -4.29 -10.27 -2.33
C VAL A 75 -3.88 -8.82 -2.14
N VAL A 76 -2.86 -8.58 -1.31
CA VAL A 76 -2.18 -7.29 -1.21
C VAL A 76 -0.78 -7.44 -1.79
N VAL A 77 -0.38 -6.53 -2.67
CA VAL A 77 0.90 -6.61 -3.36
C VAL A 77 1.80 -5.42 -3.02
N SER A 78 3.07 -5.71 -2.73
CA SER A 78 4.10 -4.68 -2.55
C SER A 78 4.50 -4.06 -3.90
N PRO A 79 4.76 -2.74 -3.96
CA PRO A 79 5.03 -2.03 -5.22
C PRO A 79 6.28 -2.51 -5.98
N GLY A 80 7.23 -3.15 -5.30
CA GLY A 80 8.42 -3.74 -5.95
C GLY A 80 8.16 -4.99 -6.80
N LEU A 81 6.93 -5.51 -6.79
CA LEU A 81 6.55 -6.71 -7.53
C LEU A 81 5.87 -6.32 -8.84
N SER A 82 6.60 -6.43 -9.96
CA SER A 82 6.07 -6.12 -11.28
C SER A 82 5.04 -7.18 -11.74
N PRO A 83 3.90 -6.78 -12.32
CA PRO A 83 2.89 -7.70 -12.84
C PRO A 83 3.23 -8.25 -14.23
N HIS A 84 4.36 -7.87 -14.82
CA HIS A 84 4.74 -8.26 -16.17
C HIS A 84 5.41 -9.63 -16.22
N GLU A 85 5.19 -10.37 -17.31
CA GLU A 85 5.66 -11.74 -17.51
C GLU A 85 7.18 -11.87 -17.42
N LYS A 86 7.92 -10.87 -17.88
CA LYS A 86 9.40 -10.85 -17.85
C LYS A 86 9.98 -10.62 -16.46
N SER A 87 9.15 -10.35 -15.48
CA SER A 87 9.59 -10.12 -14.09
C SER A 87 10.08 -11.41 -13.44
N VAL A 88 11.22 -11.33 -12.76
CA VAL A 88 11.83 -12.46 -12.03
C VAL A 88 11.08 -12.90 -10.78
N ASN A 89 10.11 -12.12 -10.32
CA ASN A 89 9.41 -12.36 -9.05
C ASN A 89 8.16 -13.25 -9.15
N ASN A 90 7.77 -13.66 -10.38
CA ASN A 90 6.59 -14.49 -10.65
C ASN A 90 5.24 -13.90 -10.17
N PHE A 91 5.15 -12.61 -9.85
CA PHE A 91 3.88 -11.98 -9.50
C PHE A 91 2.91 -11.99 -10.68
N PHE A 92 3.39 -11.96 -11.91
CA PHE A 92 2.57 -12.12 -13.11
C PHE A 92 1.63 -13.34 -13.03
N ILE A 93 2.13 -14.48 -12.53
CA ILE A 93 1.31 -15.69 -12.38
C ILE A 93 0.19 -15.47 -11.36
N ILE A 94 0.50 -14.84 -10.21
CA ILE A 94 -0.50 -14.52 -9.19
C ILE A 94 -1.53 -13.54 -9.74
N ASN A 95 -1.09 -12.50 -10.44
CA ASN A 95 -1.96 -11.49 -11.04
C ASN A 95 -2.97 -12.11 -12.04
N LYS A 96 -2.47 -13.00 -12.90
CA LYS A 96 -3.31 -13.74 -13.84
C LYS A 96 -4.32 -14.66 -13.14
N LEU A 97 -3.86 -15.48 -12.18
CA LEU A 97 -4.72 -16.39 -11.44
C LEU A 97 -5.78 -15.64 -10.59
N ALA A 98 -5.42 -14.50 -10.02
CA ALA A 98 -6.36 -13.67 -9.27
C ALA A 98 -7.47 -13.13 -10.20
N SER A 99 -7.10 -12.65 -11.38
CA SER A 99 -8.06 -12.23 -12.40
C SER A 99 -8.99 -13.38 -12.83
N ASP A 100 -8.43 -14.56 -13.12
CA ASP A 100 -9.18 -15.73 -13.57
C ASP A 100 -10.19 -16.24 -12.51
N HIS A 101 -9.90 -16.01 -11.23
CA HIS A 101 -10.75 -16.43 -10.11
C HIS A 101 -11.57 -15.30 -9.47
N GLY A 102 -11.50 -14.08 -9.99
CA GLY A 102 -12.21 -12.94 -9.43
C GLY A 102 -11.74 -12.55 -8.02
N ILE A 103 -10.47 -12.84 -7.68
CA ILE A 103 -9.87 -12.47 -6.39
C ILE A 103 -9.34 -11.04 -6.52
N PRO A 104 -9.79 -10.09 -5.69
CA PRO A 104 -9.32 -8.72 -5.75
C PRO A 104 -7.85 -8.60 -5.35
N ILE A 105 -7.15 -7.68 -6.03
CA ILE A 105 -5.78 -7.29 -5.70
C ILE A 105 -5.80 -5.85 -5.24
N TRP A 106 -5.11 -5.56 -4.14
CA TRP A 106 -4.92 -4.23 -3.58
C TRP A 106 -3.45 -3.91 -3.36
N THR A 107 -3.17 -2.63 -3.27
CA THR A 107 -1.86 -2.07 -2.92
C THR A 107 -1.92 -1.41 -1.55
N GLU A 108 -0.78 -0.96 -1.02
CA GLU A 108 -0.75 -0.12 0.18
C GLU A 108 -1.55 1.18 0.00
N VAL A 109 -1.56 1.72 -1.23
CA VAL A 109 -2.33 2.93 -1.55
C VAL A 109 -3.83 2.68 -1.37
N ASP A 110 -4.34 1.57 -1.89
CA ASP A 110 -5.76 1.20 -1.74
C ASP A 110 -6.14 0.99 -0.27
N LEU A 111 -5.27 0.34 0.50
CA LEU A 111 -5.48 0.12 1.93
C LEU A 111 -5.51 1.45 2.71
N PHE A 112 -4.60 2.37 2.38
CA PHE A 112 -4.53 3.69 3.01
C PHE A 112 -5.82 4.50 2.76
N PHE A 113 -6.30 4.57 1.51
CA PHE A 113 -7.53 5.29 1.20
C PHE A 113 -8.76 4.63 1.81
N SER A 114 -8.85 3.29 1.77
CA SER A 114 -9.90 2.55 2.49
C SER A 114 -9.91 2.86 3.98
N ALA A 115 -8.75 2.93 4.63
CA ALA A 115 -8.64 3.24 6.04
C ALA A 115 -9.08 4.68 6.36
N LEU A 116 -8.74 5.65 5.51
CA LEU A 116 -9.22 7.02 5.63
C LEU A 116 -10.74 7.12 5.48
N GLU A 117 -11.34 6.41 4.52
CA GLU A 117 -12.79 6.35 4.35
C GLU A 117 -13.49 5.74 5.59
N MET A 118 -12.97 4.62 6.13
CA MET A 118 -13.49 4.03 7.37
C MET A 118 -13.46 5.01 8.54
N LYS A 119 -12.45 5.88 8.58
CA LYS A 119 -12.29 6.89 9.62
C LYS A 119 -13.20 8.08 9.40
N ALA A 120 -13.32 8.60 8.16
CA ALA A 120 -14.19 9.72 7.83
C ALA A 120 -15.65 9.46 8.23
N ASN A 121 -16.10 8.21 8.10
CA ASN A 121 -17.43 7.79 8.55
C ASN A 121 -17.62 7.84 10.09
N LYS A 122 -16.53 8.02 10.86
CA LYS A 122 -16.56 8.04 12.35
C LYS A 122 -16.14 9.37 12.97
N THR A 123 -15.61 10.31 12.19
CA THR A 123 -15.10 11.60 12.71
C THR A 123 -15.42 12.73 11.73
N THR A 124 -15.56 13.96 12.27
CA THR A 124 -15.79 15.19 11.49
C THR A 124 -14.48 15.83 10.98
N VAL A 125 -13.32 15.25 11.27
CA VAL A 125 -12.03 15.81 10.83
C VAL A 125 -11.75 15.35 9.42
N GLU A 126 -11.84 16.28 8.48
CA GLU A 126 -11.51 16.09 7.08
C GLU A 126 -10.04 16.48 6.84
N SER A 127 -9.18 15.50 6.59
CA SER A 127 -7.81 15.75 6.14
C SER A 127 -7.78 15.96 4.63
N LYS A 128 -6.99 16.92 4.16
CA LYS A 128 -6.76 17.13 2.72
C LYS A 128 -5.56 16.35 2.24
N ILE A 129 -5.63 15.85 1.02
CA ILE A 129 -4.61 14.97 0.43
C ILE A 129 -3.99 15.65 -0.79
N ILE A 130 -2.67 15.88 -0.71
CA ILE A 130 -1.84 16.39 -1.80
C ILE A 130 -0.91 15.26 -2.24
N ALA A 131 -1.06 14.79 -3.46
CA ALA A 131 -0.26 13.70 -4.01
C ALA A 131 0.66 14.20 -5.12
N VAL A 132 1.92 13.79 -5.08
CA VAL A 132 2.94 14.17 -6.04
C VAL A 132 3.60 12.92 -6.63
N THR A 133 3.65 12.85 -7.94
CA THR A 133 4.38 11.82 -8.69
C THR A 133 5.20 12.45 -9.83
N GLY A 134 5.95 11.64 -10.53
CA GLY A 134 6.82 12.02 -11.65
C GLY A 134 8.12 11.25 -11.62
N THR A 135 8.91 11.33 -12.67
CA THR A 135 10.21 10.64 -12.74
C THR A 135 11.19 11.29 -11.76
N ASN A 136 11.35 12.60 -11.80
CA ASN A 136 12.32 13.36 -11.00
C ASN A 136 11.67 14.50 -10.20
N GLY A 137 12.31 14.87 -9.08
CA GLY A 137 11.93 16.05 -8.29
C GLY A 137 10.83 15.81 -7.24
N LYS A 138 10.23 14.62 -7.17
CA LYS A 138 9.16 14.28 -6.23
C LYS A 138 9.48 14.67 -4.79
N THR A 139 10.58 14.14 -4.26
CA THR A 139 11.02 14.37 -2.87
C THR A 139 11.24 15.83 -2.54
N THR A 140 11.84 16.58 -3.47
CA THR A 140 12.04 18.03 -3.31
C THR A 140 10.70 18.75 -3.19
N VAL A 141 9.76 18.48 -4.10
CA VAL A 141 8.47 19.17 -4.12
C VAL A 141 7.63 18.81 -2.88
N VAL A 142 7.52 17.54 -2.49
CA VAL A 142 6.77 17.18 -1.29
C VAL A 142 7.37 17.76 -0.01
N SER A 143 8.71 17.86 0.08
CA SER A 143 9.38 18.51 1.20
C SER A 143 9.06 20.01 1.27
N MET A 144 9.12 20.70 0.12
CA MET A 144 8.77 22.12 0.04
C MET A 144 7.30 22.38 0.40
N VAL A 145 6.38 21.56 -0.09
CA VAL A 145 4.95 21.65 0.23
C VAL A 145 4.71 21.44 1.72
N LYS A 146 5.32 20.40 2.29
CA LYS A 146 5.25 20.12 3.74
C LYS A 146 5.74 21.33 4.56
N ASP A 147 6.91 21.87 4.22
CA ASP A 147 7.52 22.97 4.97
C ASP A 147 6.69 24.26 4.83
N LEU A 148 6.16 24.54 3.64
CA LEU A 148 5.26 25.67 3.41
C LEU A 148 4.01 25.57 4.29
N LEU A 149 3.33 24.45 4.27
CA LEU A 149 2.11 24.23 5.06
C LEU A 149 2.38 24.26 6.57
N LYS A 150 3.52 23.73 7.02
CA LYS A 150 3.94 23.83 8.43
C LYS A 150 4.21 25.27 8.85
N ASN A 151 4.86 26.06 8.01
CA ASN A 151 5.10 27.48 8.26
C ASN A 151 3.81 28.32 8.31
N LEU A 152 2.74 27.84 7.63
CA LEU A 152 1.40 28.41 7.73
C LEU A 152 0.63 27.92 8.97
N GLY A 153 1.23 27.09 9.83
CA GLY A 153 0.64 26.62 11.07
C GLY A 153 -0.22 25.36 10.96
N TYR A 154 -0.21 24.68 9.81
CA TYR A 154 -0.97 23.43 9.65
C TYR A 154 -0.21 22.22 10.22
N ASP A 155 -0.96 21.24 10.72
CA ASP A 155 -0.45 19.91 11.02
C ASP A 155 -0.36 19.11 9.71
N VAL A 156 0.85 18.66 9.36
CA VAL A 156 1.14 18.03 8.07
C VAL A 156 1.90 16.72 8.26
N GLU A 157 1.44 15.68 7.59
CA GLU A 157 2.12 14.40 7.50
C GLU A 157 2.66 14.16 6.10
N LEU A 158 3.94 13.78 6.00
CA LEU A 158 4.60 13.39 4.76
C LEU A 158 4.81 11.87 4.78
N ALA A 159 4.27 11.17 3.79
CA ALA A 159 4.35 9.71 3.72
C ALA A 159 4.40 9.20 2.28
N GLY A 160 4.71 7.92 2.11
CA GLY A 160 4.67 7.20 0.85
C GLY A 160 6.01 6.65 0.40
N ASN A 161 6.44 7.00 -0.82
CA ASN A 161 7.71 6.53 -1.39
C ASN A 161 8.95 7.09 -0.67
N VAL A 162 8.81 8.19 0.03
CA VAL A 162 9.84 8.82 0.87
C VAL A 162 9.34 8.95 2.31
N GLY A 163 10.24 8.82 3.27
CA GLY A 163 9.91 8.88 4.69
C GLY A 163 9.27 7.58 5.19
N THR A 164 8.18 7.72 5.92
CA THR A 164 7.39 6.60 6.47
C THR A 164 6.42 6.08 5.42
N SER A 165 6.18 4.77 5.38
CA SER A 165 5.17 4.21 4.49
C SER A 165 3.76 4.75 4.84
N LEU A 166 2.83 4.67 3.87
CA LEU A 166 1.49 5.25 4.05
C LEU A 166 0.77 4.70 5.28
N LEU A 167 0.77 3.39 5.43
CA LEU A 167 0.07 2.73 6.54
C LEU A 167 0.81 2.84 7.88
N GLU A 168 2.14 2.89 7.89
CA GLU A 168 2.88 3.18 9.12
C GLU A 168 2.55 4.57 9.65
N ALA A 169 2.60 5.60 8.79
CA ALA A 169 2.25 6.97 9.15
C ALA A 169 0.79 7.07 9.62
N LEU A 170 -0.13 6.39 8.94
CA LEU A 170 -1.53 6.34 9.32
C LEU A 170 -1.73 5.70 10.70
N MET A 171 -1.13 4.53 10.94
CA MET A 171 -1.23 3.83 12.23
C MET A 171 -0.67 4.66 13.38
N GLU A 172 0.44 5.36 13.16
CA GLU A 172 1.02 6.28 14.14
C GLU A 172 0.05 7.43 14.49
N ARG A 173 -0.56 8.05 13.46
CA ARG A 173 -1.57 9.10 13.66
C ARG A 173 -2.83 8.59 14.35
N MET A 174 -3.24 7.36 14.05
CA MET A 174 -4.38 6.71 14.72
C MET A 174 -4.10 6.44 16.20
N GLN A 175 -2.90 5.95 16.55
CA GLN A 175 -2.48 5.70 17.92
C GLN A 175 -2.43 6.99 18.75
N ASN A 176 -1.96 8.08 18.16
CA ASN A 176 -1.90 9.40 18.78
C ASN A 176 -3.26 10.12 18.84
N GLY A 177 -4.29 9.57 18.19
CA GLY A 177 -5.64 10.15 18.14
C GLY A 177 -5.74 11.48 17.39
N LYS A 178 -4.68 11.88 16.65
CA LYS A 178 -4.57 13.18 16.00
C LYS A 178 -4.26 13.02 14.51
N PHE A 179 -5.24 13.32 13.67
CA PHE A 179 -5.08 13.31 12.22
C PHE A 179 -4.50 14.65 11.74
N PRO A 180 -3.62 14.65 10.72
CA PRO A 180 -3.06 15.87 10.17
C PRO A 180 -4.13 16.62 9.37
N ALA A 181 -3.98 17.94 9.25
CA ALA A 181 -4.81 18.74 8.34
C ALA A 181 -4.51 18.40 6.87
N PHE A 182 -3.24 18.07 6.59
CA PHE A 182 -2.78 17.69 5.25
C PHE A 182 -1.93 16.42 5.28
N TRP A 183 -2.28 15.48 4.40
CA TRP A 183 -1.40 14.41 3.96
C TRP A 183 -0.68 14.88 2.70
N VAL A 184 0.64 14.91 2.73
CA VAL A 184 1.49 15.17 1.55
C VAL A 184 2.12 13.86 1.16
N LEU A 185 1.71 13.30 0.02
CA LEU A 185 2.07 11.96 -0.40
C LEU A 185 3.05 12.00 -1.57
N GLU A 186 4.21 11.38 -1.41
CA GLU A 186 5.06 11.04 -2.54
C GLU A 186 4.68 9.65 -3.04
N LEU A 187 4.26 9.54 -4.29
CA LEU A 187 3.87 8.27 -4.88
C LEU A 187 4.75 7.94 -6.09
N SER A 188 5.27 6.72 -6.11
CA SER A 188 5.98 6.19 -7.28
C SER A 188 5.00 5.65 -8.31
N SER A 189 5.47 5.51 -9.57
CA SER A 189 4.72 4.86 -10.64
C SER A 189 4.33 3.41 -10.26
N PHE A 190 5.19 2.71 -9.52
CA PHE A 190 4.93 1.35 -9.04
C PHE A 190 3.75 1.27 -8.06
N GLN A 191 3.65 2.24 -7.14
CA GLN A 191 2.55 2.33 -6.18
C GLN A 191 1.22 2.65 -6.87
N LEU A 192 1.26 3.47 -7.93
CA LEU A 192 0.06 3.89 -8.65
C LEU A 192 -0.43 2.86 -9.68
N PHE A 193 0.47 2.04 -10.24
CA PHE A 193 0.17 1.16 -11.36
C PHE A 193 -0.96 0.16 -11.11
N LEU A 194 -1.01 -0.42 -9.92
CA LEU A 194 -2.03 -1.40 -9.52
C LEU A 194 -3.11 -0.82 -8.61
N SER A 195 -2.97 0.44 -8.19
CA SER A 195 -3.96 1.09 -7.33
C SER A 195 -5.22 1.43 -8.11
N SER A 196 -6.38 1.06 -7.58
CA SER A 196 -7.68 1.27 -8.20
C SER A 196 -8.50 2.40 -7.58
N ASP A 197 -8.29 2.71 -6.29
CA ASP A 197 -9.13 3.59 -5.49
C ASP A 197 -8.38 4.84 -4.98
N PHE A 198 -7.56 5.42 -5.87
CA PHE A 198 -6.81 6.63 -5.54
C PHE A 198 -7.71 7.89 -5.63
N LYS A 199 -7.78 8.64 -4.52
CA LYS A 199 -8.51 9.90 -4.42
C LYS A 199 -7.67 10.94 -3.69
N SER A 200 -7.40 12.08 -4.32
CA SER A 200 -6.70 13.20 -3.69
C SER A 200 -7.41 14.52 -3.97
N ASP A 201 -7.26 15.49 -3.07
CA ASP A 201 -7.76 16.86 -3.29
C ASP A 201 -6.92 17.58 -4.35
N VAL A 202 -5.60 17.31 -4.35
CA VAL A 202 -4.66 17.84 -5.34
C VAL A 202 -3.72 16.72 -5.80
N SER A 203 -3.61 16.54 -7.12
CA SER A 203 -2.65 15.62 -7.75
C SER A 203 -1.69 16.39 -8.66
N VAL A 204 -0.40 16.12 -8.55
CA VAL A 204 0.64 16.74 -9.34
C VAL A 204 1.51 15.69 -10.01
N ILE A 205 1.63 15.76 -11.34
CA ILE A 205 2.61 15.02 -12.13
C ILE A 205 3.69 16.02 -12.56
N LEU A 206 4.90 15.91 -11.99
CA LEU A 206 5.96 16.89 -12.22
C LEU A 206 6.56 16.80 -13.62
N ASN A 207 6.87 15.60 -14.03
CA ASN A 207 7.48 15.28 -15.31
C ASN A 207 7.32 13.79 -15.62
N PHE A 208 7.52 13.46 -16.89
CA PHE A 208 7.53 12.10 -17.38
C PHE A 208 8.75 11.89 -18.28
N SER A 209 9.52 10.85 -18.00
CA SER A 209 10.60 10.37 -18.87
C SER A 209 10.77 8.87 -18.68
N SER A 210 11.33 8.20 -19.66
CA SER A 210 11.67 6.77 -19.58
C SER A 210 12.48 6.46 -18.34
N ASP A 211 11.93 5.60 -17.47
CA ASP A 211 12.61 5.10 -16.28
C ASP A 211 12.02 3.74 -15.90
N HIS A 212 12.81 2.91 -15.20
CA HIS A 212 12.34 1.62 -14.68
C HIS A 212 11.68 0.70 -15.73
N LEU A 213 12.22 0.64 -16.95
CA LEU A 213 11.68 -0.20 -18.02
C LEU A 213 11.77 -1.70 -17.71
N ASP A 214 12.66 -2.10 -16.79
CA ASP A 214 12.73 -3.44 -16.23
C ASP A 214 11.50 -3.81 -15.41
N TRP A 215 10.82 -2.82 -14.82
CA TRP A 215 9.59 -3.01 -14.07
C TRP A 215 8.34 -2.81 -14.93
N HIS A 216 8.29 -1.71 -15.73
CA HIS A 216 7.13 -1.34 -16.54
C HIS A 216 7.04 -2.09 -17.89
N SER A 217 8.13 -2.71 -18.35
CA SER A 217 8.28 -3.43 -19.63
C SER A 217 8.19 -2.57 -20.90
N SER A 218 7.64 -1.37 -20.86
CA SER A 218 7.54 -0.38 -21.96
C SER A 218 7.33 1.03 -21.38
N GLU A 219 7.46 2.03 -22.23
CA GLU A 219 7.06 3.41 -21.93
C GLU A 219 5.54 3.58 -21.86
#